data_6dcbec9ca82551b70c856c53a68a0ff8
#
_entry.id   6dcbec9ca82551b70c856c53a68a0ff8
#
_cell.length_a   1.000
_cell.length_b   1.000
_cell.length_c   1.000
_cell.angle_alpha   90.00
_cell.angle_beta   90.00
_cell.angle_gamma   90.00
#
_symmetry.space_group_name_H-M   'P 1'
#
loop_
_entity.id
_entity.type
_entity.pdbx_description
1 polymer ?
#
loop_
_entity_poly.entity_id
_entity_poly.type
_entity_poly.pdbx_seq_one_letter_code
_entity_poly.pdbx_strand_id
1 'polypeptide(L)'
;MKGITRLSTGLATASLLLGSLTIGLSATAASAATTFKACVVVDTGGINDHSFNQSAYEGMKAAQMAAGGSSKMKTSYLTSQSSADYTSNINTFISQKCGIIVTVGFNMGTATATAAIANPKQKFAIVDDILTDKNYAPLNLKNVIQLTYNTNEDAFLGGYYAAATSKTGVIATYGGMQFSTVSIYMDGFVAGARAYNKASGKHVKVLGWKPSADTKGMSSTADRVAAGFPGTGSFVGNFTDQNAGQTLTNTFFSQGADVVFPVAGGVGIGSLTAAAKATGKMIMWVDVNGCAVEAKFCKYIDASVTKGLKVSVKGAILSAFHKTFNATKPYVGTLKNKGAEFILNKKVSASLKAALNKAAAGIKAGTVSVNPMDYPASTN
;
A
#
# COMPACT_ATOMS: atom_id res chain seq x y z
N MET A 1 53.74 52.90 79.50
CA MET A 1 53.74 54.37 79.68
C MET A 1 52.69 54.95 78.78
N LYS A 2 51.70 55.57 79.44
CA LYS A 2 50.90 56.74 78.98
C LYS A 2 50.20 56.61 77.64
N GLY A 3 48.97 56.83 77.48
CA GLY A 3 47.89 57.45 78.29
C GLY A 3 46.76 57.74 77.31
N ILE A 4 45.58 57.34 77.65
CA ILE A 4 44.36 58.12 77.76
C ILE A 4 44.19 59.22 76.67
N THR A 5 43.08 59.19 75.86
CA THR A 5 41.90 59.99 76.22
C THR A 5 40.71 59.61 75.28
N ARG A 6 39.56 59.54 75.88
CA ARG A 6 38.18 59.42 75.26
C ARG A 6 37.84 60.75 74.59
N LEU A 7 36.98 60.66 73.53
CA LEU A 7 35.81 61.54 73.53
C LEU A 7 34.72 60.94 72.61
N SER A 8 33.53 60.96 73.16
CA SER A 8 32.22 60.55 72.64
C SER A 8 31.60 61.66 71.80
N THR A 9 30.72 61.27 70.92
CA THR A 9 29.40 61.86 70.50
C THR A 9 29.24 61.60 69.02
N GLY A 10 28.15 61.22 68.50
CA GLY A 10 26.81 61.16 68.86
C GLY A 10 25.99 60.70 67.60
N LEU A 11 24.85 60.15 67.83
CA LEU A 11 23.78 59.69 66.96
C LEU A 11 23.63 60.32 65.58
N ALA A 12 23.33 59.43 64.56
CA ALA A 12 22.19 59.59 63.71
C ALA A 12 21.91 58.24 62.96
N THR A 13 20.82 57.61 63.31
CA THR A 13 20.23 56.45 62.66
C THR A 13 19.57 56.89 61.36
N ALA A 14 20.02 56.34 60.23
CA ALA A 14 19.25 56.36 59.00
C ALA A 14 19.09 54.92 58.52
N SER A 15 17.93 54.34 58.79
CA SER A 15 17.48 53.00 58.27
C SER A 15 17.16 53.11 56.81
N LEU A 16 18.04 52.64 55.92
CA LEU A 16 17.70 52.37 54.50
C LEU A 16 17.21 50.92 54.40
N LEU A 17 15.92 50.81 54.27
CA LEU A 17 15.26 49.58 53.82
C LEU A 17 15.60 49.34 52.32
N LEU A 18 16.61 48.50 52.04
CA LEU A 18 16.79 47.94 50.73
C LEU A 18 15.78 46.76 50.53
N GLY A 19 14.63 47.08 49.92
CA GLY A 19 13.74 46.10 49.41
C GLY A 19 14.42 45.33 48.27
N SER A 20 14.92 44.13 48.51
CA SER A 20 15.36 43.21 47.49
C SER A 20 14.15 42.67 46.70
N LEU A 21 13.88 43.34 45.58
CA LEU A 21 12.90 42.85 44.57
C LEU A 21 13.54 41.65 43.87
N THR A 22 13.37 40.45 44.41
CA THR A 22 13.67 39.21 43.70
C THR A 22 12.63 39.01 42.58
N ILE A 23 12.95 39.49 41.38
CA ILE A 23 12.24 39.10 40.17
C ILE A 23 12.54 37.64 39.97
N GLY A 24 11.62 36.75 40.40
CA GLY A 24 11.64 35.34 40.09
C GLY A 24 11.46 35.17 38.57
N LEU A 25 12.56 35.06 37.82
CA LEU A 25 12.50 34.50 36.47
C LEU A 25 12.06 33.04 36.62
N SER A 26 10.76 32.82 36.56
CA SER A 26 10.22 31.49 36.25
C SER A 26 10.67 31.16 34.83
N ALA A 27 11.83 30.53 34.71
CA ALA A 27 12.22 29.86 33.47
C ALA A 27 11.17 28.75 33.25
N THR A 28 10.13 29.06 32.48
CA THR A 28 9.30 28.03 31.90
C THR A 28 10.22 27.17 31.03
N ALA A 29 10.64 26.03 31.58
CA ALA A 29 11.31 25.02 30.79
C ALA A 29 10.35 24.70 29.61
N ALA A 30 10.66 25.29 28.47
CA ALA A 30 10.00 24.90 27.21
C ALA A 30 10.29 23.41 27.05
N SER A 31 9.31 22.57 27.40
CA SER A 31 9.40 21.16 27.14
C SER A 31 9.66 21.04 25.63
N ALA A 32 10.87 20.65 25.29
CA ALA A 32 11.21 20.43 23.87
C ALA A 32 10.18 19.47 23.30
N ALA A 33 9.28 20.00 22.47
CA ALA A 33 8.23 19.20 21.86
C ALA A 33 8.90 18.04 21.15
N THR A 34 8.69 16.81 21.63
CA THR A 34 9.28 15.62 21.03
C THR A 34 8.83 15.54 19.59
N THR A 35 9.79 15.60 18.66
CA THR A 35 9.52 15.54 17.22
C THR A 35 8.75 14.26 16.92
N PHE A 36 7.61 14.37 16.25
CA PHE A 36 6.80 13.19 15.85
C PHE A 36 7.64 12.23 15.01
N LYS A 37 7.53 10.93 15.27
CA LYS A 37 8.25 9.90 14.54
C LYS A 37 7.25 8.98 13.81
N ALA A 38 7.32 8.90 12.48
CA ALA A 38 6.59 7.96 11.66
C ALA A 38 7.49 6.79 11.28
N CYS A 39 7.03 5.57 11.49
CA CYS A 39 7.82 4.36 11.30
C CYS A 39 7.10 3.40 10.38
N VAL A 40 7.83 2.75 9.47
CA VAL A 40 7.31 1.78 8.51
C VAL A 40 8.09 0.47 8.61
N VAL A 41 7.40 -0.64 8.82
CA VAL A 41 7.95 -1.99 8.67
C VAL A 41 7.47 -2.53 7.34
N VAL A 42 8.39 -2.85 6.43
CA VAL A 42 8.05 -3.43 5.12
C VAL A 42 8.29 -4.94 5.12
N ASP A 43 7.50 -5.63 4.31
CA ASP A 43 7.61 -7.06 4.06
C ASP A 43 8.88 -7.40 3.26
N THR A 44 9.06 -8.66 2.93
CA THR A 44 10.15 -9.14 2.07
C THR A 44 10.18 -8.40 0.74
N GLY A 45 11.36 -8.28 0.13
CA GLY A 45 11.58 -7.50 -1.10
C GLY A 45 12.12 -6.09 -0.87
N GLY A 46 12.00 -5.56 0.36
CA GLY A 46 12.55 -4.24 0.71
C GLY A 46 11.89 -3.07 -0.02
N ILE A 47 12.45 -1.87 0.15
CA ILE A 47 11.87 -0.63 -0.38
C ILE A 47 12.22 -0.35 -1.86
N ASN A 48 12.96 -1.22 -2.51
CA ASN A 48 13.37 -1.11 -3.92
C ASN A 48 12.72 -2.20 -4.79
N ASP A 49 11.51 -2.64 -4.42
CA ASP A 49 10.75 -3.63 -5.16
C ASP A 49 10.07 -3.09 -6.44
N HIS A 50 10.22 -1.79 -6.69
CA HIS A 50 9.63 -1.06 -7.81
C HIS A 50 8.10 -1.19 -7.87
N SER A 51 7.45 -1.47 -6.73
CA SER A 51 6.02 -1.75 -6.64
C SER A 51 5.47 -1.41 -5.23
N PHE A 52 5.06 -2.42 -4.49
CA PHE A 52 4.27 -2.36 -3.26
C PHE A 52 4.99 -1.68 -2.09
N ASN A 53 6.13 -2.22 -1.67
CA ASN A 53 6.87 -1.71 -0.52
C ASN A 53 7.45 -0.31 -0.79
N GLN A 54 7.98 -0.09 -2.01
CA GLN A 54 8.47 1.23 -2.43
C GLN A 54 7.37 2.28 -2.33
N SER A 55 6.15 1.97 -2.83
CA SER A 55 5.03 2.90 -2.80
C SER A 55 4.61 3.27 -1.37
N ALA A 56 4.61 2.30 -0.44
CA ALA A 56 4.34 2.56 0.97
C ALA A 56 5.42 3.42 1.63
N TYR A 57 6.70 3.13 1.36
CA TYR A 57 7.84 3.95 1.81
C TYR A 57 7.75 5.38 1.29
N GLU A 58 7.43 5.57 0.02
CA GLU A 58 7.21 6.89 -0.56
C GLU A 58 6.04 7.64 0.10
N GLY A 59 5.00 6.91 0.54
CA GLY A 59 3.90 7.45 1.33
C GLY A 59 4.37 8.06 2.65
N MET A 60 5.28 7.37 3.35
CA MET A 60 5.91 7.90 4.58
C MET A 60 6.74 9.16 4.27
N LYS A 61 7.54 9.17 3.22
CA LYS A 61 8.33 10.33 2.81
C LYS A 61 7.43 11.51 2.42
N ALA A 62 6.33 11.24 1.72
CA ALA A 62 5.34 12.26 1.36
C ALA A 62 4.61 12.83 2.59
N ALA A 63 4.38 12.03 3.64
CA ALA A 63 3.84 12.51 4.91
C ALA A 63 4.84 13.44 5.62
N GLN A 64 6.13 13.08 5.66
CA GLN A 64 7.18 13.93 6.23
C GLN A 64 7.24 15.30 5.55
N MET A 65 7.23 15.33 4.22
CA MET A 65 7.22 16.60 3.47
C MET A 65 5.98 17.43 3.77
N ALA A 66 4.81 16.81 3.78
CA ALA A 66 3.54 17.50 4.06
C ALA A 66 3.42 18.01 5.51
N ALA A 67 4.12 17.37 6.46
CA ALA A 67 4.19 17.82 7.86
C ALA A 67 5.15 19.00 8.09
N GLY A 68 5.87 19.48 7.08
CA GLY A 68 6.85 20.54 7.18
C GLY A 68 8.30 20.04 7.30
N GLY A 69 8.56 18.83 6.84
CA GLY A 69 9.91 18.26 6.74
C GLY A 69 10.42 17.59 8.01
N SER A 70 11.72 17.29 8.02
CA SER A 70 12.37 16.49 9.07
C SER A 70 12.43 17.17 10.44
N SER A 71 12.28 18.49 10.50
CA SER A 71 12.20 19.25 11.77
C SER A 71 10.88 18.99 12.52
N LYS A 72 9.80 18.67 11.80
CA LYS A 72 8.47 18.40 12.37
C LYS A 72 8.19 16.91 12.50
N MET A 73 8.66 16.10 11.55
CA MET A 73 8.43 14.66 11.53
C MET A 73 9.73 13.93 11.15
N LYS A 74 10.21 13.07 12.04
CA LYS A 74 11.26 12.08 11.70
C LYS A 74 10.63 10.85 11.07
N THR A 75 11.36 10.19 10.17
CA THR A 75 10.93 8.95 9.55
C THR A 75 11.97 7.85 9.75
N SER A 76 11.50 6.63 9.93
CA SER A 76 12.36 5.45 10.01
C SER A 76 11.66 4.26 9.34
N TYR A 77 12.43 3.34 8.77
CA TYR A 77 11.89 2.09 8.25
C TYR A 77 12.77 0.91 8.62
N LEU A 78 12.19 -0.28 8.64
CA LEU A 78 12.85 -1.56 8.77
C LEU A 78 12.33 -2.50 7.68
N THR A 79 13.25 -3.23 7.08
CA THR A 79 12.92 -4.28 6.10
C THR A 79 12.96 -5.63 6.79
N SER A 80 11.98 -6.48 6.50
CA SER A 80 11.95 -7.87 6.96
C SER A 80 12.54 -8.78 5.90
N GLN A 81 13.41 -9.69 6.30
CA GLN A 81 13.97 -10.70 5.40
C GLN A 81 13.06 -11.93 5.32
N SER A 82 12.29 -12.16 6.39
CA SER A 82 11.31 -13.23 6.52
C SER A 82 10.22 -12.85 7.52
N SER A 83 9.19 -13.67 7.64
CA SER A 83 8.13 -13.48 8.64
C SER A 83 8.65 -13.54 10.09
N ALA A 84 9.80 -14.17 10.34
CA ALA A 84 10.43 -14.22 11.66
C ALA A 84 10.84 -12.82 12.17
N ASP A 85 11.06 -11.87 11.27
CA ASP A 85 11.51 -10.52 11.63
C ASP A 85 10.35 -9.58 12.01
N TYR A 86 9.11 -9.90 11.65
CA TYR A 86 7.98 -8.96 11.79
C TYR A 86 7.78 -8.50 13.23
N THR A 87 7.70 -9.43 14.17
CA THR A 87 7.49 -9.11 15.59
C THR A 87 8.65 -8.29 16.16
N SER A 88 9.91 -8.65 15.86
CA SER A 88 11.08 -7.93 16.36
C SER A 88 11.17 -6.51 15.78
N ASN A 89 10.88 -6.35 14.49
CA ASN A 89 10.86 -5.05 13.82
C ASN A 89 9.77 -4.12 14.39
N ILE A 90 8.56 -4.64 14.60
CA ILE A 90 7.47 -3.89 15.21
C ILE A 90 7.85 -3.47 16.64
N ASN A 91 8.36 -4.38 17.47
CA ASN A 91 8.76 -4.10 18.85
C ASN A 91 9.91 -3.09 18.92
N THR A 92 10.84 -3.12 17.97
CA THR A 92 11.89 -2.11 17.84
C THR A 92 11.28 -0.71 17.70
N PHE A 93 10.26 -0.53 16.88
CA PHE A 93 9.62 0.76 16.70
C PHE A 93 8.71 1.17 17.87
N ILE A 94 8.10 0.21 18.56
CA ILE A 94 7.40 0.48 19.84
C ILE A 94 8.39 1.05 20.87
N SER A 95 9.54 0.37 21.06
CA SER A 95 10.60 0.81 21.97
C SER A 95 11.16 2.20 21.62
N GLN A 96 11.23 2.51 20.33
CA GLN A 96 11.64 3.82 19.82
C GLN A 96 10.55 4.90 19.95
N LYS A 97 9.38 4.58 20.52
CA LYS A 97 8.26 5.51 20.73
C LYS A 97 7.78 6.18 19.44
N CYS A 98 7.65 5.42 18.37
CA CYS A 98 7.07 5.93 17.11
C CYS A 98 5.65 6.45 17.35
N GLY A 99 5.31 7.63 16.85
CA GLY A 99 3.96 8.19 16.96
C GLY A 99 2.89 7.41 16.16
N ILE A 100 3.36 6.69 15.11
CA ILE A 100 2.60 5.69 14.38
C ILE A 100 3.59 4.66 13.80
N ILE A 101 3.17 3.39 13.75
CA ILE A 101 3.87 2.30 13.07
C ILE A 101 2.97 1.82 11.94
N VAL A 102 3.46 1.89 10.72
CA VAL A 102 2.78 1.33 9.54
C VAL A 102 3.44 0.00 9.21
N THR A 103 2.66 -1.06 9.18
CA THR A 103 3.08 -2.38 8.75
C THR A 103 2.56 -2.64 7.33
N VAL A 104 3.39 -3.16 6.45
CA VAL A 104 3.11 -3.20 5.02
C VAL A 104 3.06 -4.64 4.52
N GLY A 105 1.86 -5.11 4.21
CA GLY A 105 1.62 -6.42 3.62
C GLY A 105 0.78 -7.36 4.46
N PHE A 106 0.03 -8.22 3.75
CA PHE A 106 -0.89 -9.21 4.31
C PHE A 106 -0.22 -10.12 5.36
N ASN A 107 1.01 -10.56 5.10
CA ASN A 107 1.75 -11.43 6.02
C ASN A 107 1.99 -10.84 7.41
N MET A 108 1.93 -9.51 7.53
CA MET A 108 2.20 -8.82 8.79
C MET A 108 0.95 -8.71 9.70
N GLY A 109 -0.21 -9.16 9.23
CA GLY A 109 -1.48 -9.02 9.95
C GLY A 109 -1.43 -9.57 11.37
N THR A 110 -1.05 -10.84 11.55
CA THR A 110 -0.97 -11.49 12.87
C THR A 110 -0.01 -10.77 13.82
N ALA A 111 1.19 -10.41 13.33
CA ALA A 111 2.19 -9.70 14.15
C ALA A 111 1.69 -8.29 14.55
N THR A 112 1.02 -7.60 13.62
CA THR A 112 0.42 -6.29 13.87
C THR A 112 -0.73 -6.38 14.89
N ALA A 113 -1.63 -7.35 14.74
CA ALA A 113 -2.73 -7.56 15.67
C ALA A 113 -2.22 -7.84 17.10
N THR A 114 -1.25 -8.76 17.22
CA THR A 114 -0.62 -9.11 18.51
C THR A 114 0.02 -7.86 19.16
N ALA A 115 0.81 -7.11 18.40
CA ALA A 115 1.45 -5.91 18.91
C ALA A 115 0.44 -4.81 19.31
N ALA A 116 -0.62 -4.63 18.51
CA ALA A 116 -1.64 -3.64 18.78
C ALA A 116 -2.49 -3.96 20.02
N ILE A 117 -2.83 -5.23 20.24
CA ILE A 117 -3.54 -5.69 21.45
C ILE A 117 -2.66 -5.47 22.70
N ALA A 118 -1.38 -5.81 22.63
CA ALA A 118 -0.43 -5.63 23.74
C ALA A 118 -0.11 -4.15 24.02
N ASN A 119 -0.29 -3.26 23.04
CA ASN A 119 0.07 -1.85 23.14
C ASN A 119 -1.10 -0.92 22.73
N PRO A 120 -2.20 -0.84 23.51
CA PRO A 120 -3.43 -0.16 23.10
C PRO A 120 -3.28 1.38 22.91
N LYS A 121 -2.21 1.98 23.41
CA LYS A 121 -1.90 3.41 23.24
C LYS A 121 -1.04 3.69 22.00
N GLN A 122 -0.36 2.66 21.45
CA GLN A 122 0.43 2.78 20.24
C GLN A 122 -0.51 2.80 19.02
N LYS A 123 -0.33 3.76 18.13
CA LYS A 123 -1.07 3.83 16.87
C LYS A 123 -0.40 2.98 15.81
N PHE A 124 -1.21 2.23 15.08
CA PHE A 124 -0.78 1.42 13.95
C PHE A 124 -1.60 1.74 12.69
N ALA A 125 -1.03 1.44 11.54
CA ALA A 125 -1.78 1.22 10.31
C ALA A 125 -1.27 -0.06 9.66
N ILE A 126 -2.16 -0.88 9.13
CA ILE A 126 -1.82 -2.09 8.36
C ILE A 126 -2.24 -1.90 6.91
N VAL A 127 -1.32 -2.19 5.99
CA VAL A 127 -1.55 -2.12 4.55
C VAL A 127 -1.90 -3.50 4.04
N ASP A 128 -3.00 -3.58 3.29
CA ASP A 128 -3.42 -4.76 2.54
C ASP A 128 -3.86 -5.94 3.41
N ASP A 129 -4.35 -5.66 4.61
CA ASP A 129 -4.94 -6.70 5.46
C ASP A 129 -6.15 -6.18 6.25
N ILE A 130 -7.05 -7.11 6.58
CA ILE A 130 -8.13 -6.96 7.56
C ILE A 130 -7.79 -7.86 8.72
N LEU A 131 -7.43 -7.26 9.84
CA LEU A 131 -7.05 -8.00 11.02
C LEU A 131 -8.20 -8.86 11.53
N THR A 132 -7.93 -10.14 11.73
CA THR A 132 -8.92 -11.12 12.21
C THR A 132 -8.38 -11.86 13.43
N ASP A 133 -9.26 -12.46 14.20
CA ASP A 133 -8.91 -13.44 15.23
C ASP A 133 -8.61 -14.82 14.58
N LYS A 134 -8.32 -15.81 15.43
CA LYS A 134 -8.06 -17.20 15.00
C LYS A 134 -9.23 -17.89 14.28
N ASN A 135 -10.43 -17.33 14.36
CA ASN A 135 -11.65 -17.83 13.72
C ASN A 135 -12.01 -16.98 12.49
N TYR A 136 -11.09 -16.14 12.02
CA TYR A 136 -11.28 -15.19 10.91
C TYR A 136 -12.34 -14.12 11.18
N ALA A 137 -12.78 -13.91 12.44
CA ALA A 137 -13.66 -12.80 12.79
C ALA A 137 -12.88 -11.48 12.83
N PRO A 138 -13.39 -10.39 12.21
CA PRO A 138 -12.69 -9.10 12.17
C PRO A 138 -12.41 -8.53 13.56
N LEU A 139 -11.16 -8.10 13.78
CA LEU A 139 -10.74 -7.42 15.00
C LEU A 139 -10.98 -5.91 14.86
N ASN A 140 -11.83 -5.36 15.74
CA ASN A 140 -12.14 -3.93 15.79
C ASN A 140 -11.20 -3.18 16.75
N LEU A 141 -9.90 -3.13 16.43
CA LEU A 141 -8.88 -2.49 17.25
C LEU A 141 -8.92 -0.96 17.09
N LYS A 142 -9.15 -0.23 18.20
CA LYS A 142 -9.26 1.24 18.20
C LYS A 142 -7.95 1.98 17.91
N ASN A 143 -6.84 1.26 17.87
CA ASN A 143 -5.50 1.79 17.62
C ASN A 143 -4.90 1.33 16.28
N VAL A 144 -5.67 0.68 15.39
CA VAL A 144 -5.20 0.24 14.06
C VAL A 144 -6.11 0.76 12.96
N ILE A 145 -5.58 1.54 12.02
CA ILE A 145 -6.25 1.85 10.76
C ILE A 145 -5.92 0.75 9.75
N GLN A 146 -6.92 0.12 9.16
CA GLN A 146 -6.77 -0.88 8.10
C GLN A 146 -6.89 -0.18 6.75
N LEU A 147 -5.90 -0.41 5.88
CA LEU A 147 -5.80 0.20 4.55
C LEU A 147 -5.96 -0.91 3.51
N THR A 148 -7.15 -1.04 2.95
CA THR A 148 -7.50 -2.06 1.96
C THR A 148 -7.83 -1.43 0.60
N TYR A 149 -7.92 -2.25 -0.45
CA TYR A 149 -8.10 -1.76 -1.82
C TYR A 149 -8.97 -2.72 -2.64
N ASN A 150 -9.96 -2.19 -3.32
CA ASN A 150 -10.77 -2.93 -4.28
C ASN A 150 -10.09 -2.90 -5.65
N THR A 151 -8.94 -3.55 -5.75
CA THR A 151 -8.12 -3.57 -6.95
C THR A 151 -8.69 -4.44 -8.08
N ASN A 152 -9.78 -5.14 -7.84
CA ASN A 152 -10.59 -5.73 -8.92
C ASN A 152 -11.24 -4.66 -9.81
N GLU A 153 -11.44 -3.42 -9.32
CA GLU A 153 -12.07 -2.35 -10.09
C GLU A 153 -11.17 -1.86 -11.24
N ASP A 154 -9.90 -1.57 -10.97
CA ASP A 154 -8.95 -1.13 -11.98
C ASP A 154 -8.34 -2.31 -12.76
N ALA A 155 -8.20 -3.48 -12.14
CA ALA A 155 -7.82 -4.71 -12.82
C ALA A 155 -8.88 -5.16 -13.85
N PHE A 156 -10.17 -4.87 -13.62
CA PHE A 156 -11.21 -5.06 -14.63
C PHE A 156 -10.91 -4.24 -15.90
N LEU A 157 -10.55 -2.97 -15.73
CA LEU A 157 -10.17 -2.12 -16.87
C LEU A 157 -8.92 -2.68 -17.57
N GLY A 158 -7.98 -3.20 -16.79
CA GLY A 158 -6.78 -3.88 -17.28
C GLY A 158 -7.12 -5.11 -18.13
N GLY A 159 -7.96 -5.98 -17.62
CA GLY A 159 -8.38 -7.19 -18.34
C GLY A 159 -9.19 -6.89 -19.61
N TYR A 160 -10.08 -5.90 -19.56
CA TYR A 160 -10.80 -5.39 -20.73
C TYR A 160 -9.84 -4.85 -21.80
N TYR A 161 -8.87 -4.04 -21.36
CA TYR A 161 -7.83 -3.48 -22.22
C TYR A 161 -6.97 -4.58 -22.86
N ALA A 162 -6.44 -5.51 -22.06
CA ALA A 162 -5.58 -6.58 -22.53
C ALA A 162 -6.33 -7.46 -23.56
N ALA A 163 -7.59 -7.79 -23.30
CA ALA A 163 -8.42 -8.56 -24.24
C ALA A 163 -8.69 -7.79 -25.55
N ALA A 164 -8.89 -6.47 -25.47
CA ALA A 164 -9.14 -5.63 -26.64
C ALA A 164 -7.89 -5.42 -27.51
N THR A 165 -6.69 -5.47 -26.94
CA THR A 165 -5.42 -5.20 -27.63
C THR A 165 -4.65 -6.46 -28.00
N SER A 166 -4.98 -7.62 -27.41
CA SER A 166 -4.37 -8.89 -27.76
C SER A 166 -4.53 -9.21 -29.25
N LYS A 167 -3.43 -9.60 -29.89
CA LYS A 167 -3.40 -10.02 -31.29
C LYS A 167 -3.59 -11.52 -31.45
N THR A 168 -3.23 -12.29 -30.43
CA THR A 168 -3.33 -13.76 -30.43
C THR A 168 -4.65 -14.26 -29.89
N GLY A 169 -5.43 -13.41 -29.18
CA GLY A 169 -6.61 -13.81 -28.44
C GLY A 169 -6.30 -14.60 -27.16
N VAL A 170 -5.03 -14.56 -26.69
CA VAL A 170 -4.59 -15.21 -25.45
C VAL A 170 -3.85 -14.21 -24.59
N ILE A 171 -4.30 -14.02 -23.35
CA ILE A 171 -3.68 -13.18 -22.35
C ILE A 171 -3.44 -14.01 -21.07
N ALA A 172 -2.62 -13.53 -20.16
CA ALA A 172 -2.30 -14.27 -18.94
C ALA A 172 -2.19 -13.36 -17.70
N THR A 173 -2.40 -13.95 -16.54
CA THR A 173 -2.09 -13.33 -15.24
C THR A 173 -1.54 -14.40 -14.30
N TYR A 174 -0.69 -13.97 -13.34
CA TYR A 174 -0.21 -14.82 -12.28
C TYR A 174 0.09 -13.99 -11.02
N GLY A 175 0.18 -14.64 -9.86
CA GLY A 175 0.48 -13.98 -8.61
C GLY A 175 1.87 -14.28 -8.06
N GLY A 176 2.35 -13.46 -7.13
CA GLY A 176 3.50 -13.78 -6.30
C GLY A 176 3.17 -14.92 -5.33
N MET A 177 2.21 -14.69 -4.43
CA MET A 177 1.65 -15.68 -3.52
C MET A 177 0.12 -15.66 -3.58
N GLN A 178 -0.51 -16.77 -3.20
CA GLN A 178 -1.98 -16.87 -3.21
C GLN A 178 -2.58 -16.20 -1.98
N PHE A 179 -2.65 -14.86 -2.01
CA PHE A 179 -3.35 -14.04 -1.02
C PHE A 179 -4.64 -13.49 -1.60
N SER A 180 -5.61 -13.18 -0.75
CA SER A 180 -6.86 -12.50 -1.15
C SER A 180 -6.58 -11.17 -1.83
N THR A 181 -5.58 -10.43 -1.37
CA THR A 181 -5.13 -9.14 -1.90
C THR A 181 -4.37 -9.24 -3.23
N VAL A 182 -3.96 -10.43 -3.63
CA VAL A 182 -3.37 -10.77 -4.95
C VAL A 182 -4.46 -11.33 -5.87
N SER A 183 -5.23 -12.31 -5.41
CA SER A 183 -6.27 -12.95 -6.22
C SER A 183 -7.40 -12.00 -6.63
N ILE A 184 -7.67 -10.95 -5.85
CA ILE A 184 -8.66 -9.90 -6.21
C ILE A 184 -8.29 -9.16 -7.51
N TYR A 185 -7.01 -8.89 -7.75
CA TYR A 185 -6.55 -8.35 -9.03
C TYR A 185 -6.77 -9.33 -10.18
N MET A 186 -6.40 -10.61 -9.96
CA MET A 186 -6.51 -11.65 -10.98
C MET A 186 -7.98 -11.89 -11.36
N ASP A 187 -8.89 -11.80 -10.40
CA ASP A 187 -10.34 -11.88 -10.66
C ASP A 187 -10.86 -10.69 -11.44
N GLY A 188 -10.48 -9.47 -11.06
CA GLY A 188 -10.84 -8.27 -11.81
C GLY A 188 -10.36 -8.35 -13.27
N PHE A 189 -9.12 -8.82 -13.48
CA PHE A 189 -8.54 -9.02 -14.81
C PHE A 189 -9.37 -10.02 -15.64
N VAL A 190 -9.74 -11.16 -15.06
CA VAL A 190 -10.60 -12.15 -15.75
C VAL A 190 -11.99 -11.56 -16.02
N ALA A 191 -12.58 -10.82 -15.06
CA ALA A 191 -13.89 -10.19 -15.24
C ALA A 191 -13.88 -9.20 -16.40
N GLY A 192 -12.84 -8.37 -16.50
CA GLY A 192 -12.68 -7.42 -17.59
C GLY A 192 -12.53 -8.10 -18.96
N ALA A 193 -11.73 -9.15 -19.04
CA ALA A 193 -11.57 -9.93 -20.28
C ALA A 193 -12.89 -10.58 -20.71
N ARG A 194 -13.64 -11.18 -19.78
CA ARG A 194 -14.97 -11.75 -20.05
C ARG A 194 -15.99 -10.68 -20.46
N ALA A 195 -15.96 -9.51 -19.85
CA ALA A 195 -16.81 -8.38 -20.22
C ALA A 195 -16.52 -7.90 -21.65
N TYR A 196 -15.24 -7.83 -22.04
CA TYR A 196 -14.85 -7.53 -23.42
C TYR A 196 -15.37 -8.60 -24.39
N ASN A 197 -15.21 -9.89 -24.08
CA ASN A 197 -15.72 -10.98 -24.91
C ASN A 197 -17.22 -10.84 -25.12
N LYS A 198 -17.99 -10.62 -24.04
CA LYS A 198 -19.44 -10.39 -24.10
C LYS A 198 -19.81 -9.19 -24.99
N ALA A 199 -19.05 -8.09 -24.89
CA ALA A 199 -19.35 -6.86 -25.64
C ALA A 199 -18.95 -6.93 -27.12
N SER A 200 -17.90 -7.70 -27.46
CA SER A 200 -17.31 -7.74 -28.80
C SER A 200 -17.67 -9.00 -29.60
N GLY A 201 -18.24 -10.02 -28.96
CA GLY A 201 -18.46 -11.36 -29.56
C GLY A 201 -17.15 -12.15 -29.74
N LYS A 202 -16.03 -11.70 -29.19
CA LYS A 202 -14.73 -12.40 -29.25
C LYS A 202 -14.62 -13.45 -28.13
N HIS A 203 -13.59 -14.30 -28.23
CA HIS A 203 -13.31 -15.38 -27.28
C HIS A 203 -11.86 -15.34 -26.79
N VAL A 204 -11.45 -14.19 -26.25
CA VAL A 204 -10.10 -14.06 -25.68
C VAL A 204 -9.98 -14.95 -24.46
N LYS A 205 -8.91 -15.77 -24.45
CA LYS A 205 -8.59 -16.73 -23.38
C LYS A 205 -7.69 -16.09 -22.33
N VAL A 206 -7.97 -16.35 -21.04
CA VAL A 206 -7.11 -15.94 -19.93
C VAL A 206 -6.42 -17.16 -19.33
N LEU A 207 -5.09 -17.17 -19.34
CA LEU A 207 -4.26 -18.18 -18.70
C LEU A 207 -3.86 -17.76 -17.28
N GLY A 208 -3.48 -18.73 -16.48
CA GLY A 208 -2.85 -18.52 -15.16
C GLY A 208 -3.78 -18.21 -14.00
N TRP A 209 -5.10 -18.02 -14.25
CA TRP A 209 -6.07 -17.87 -13.17
C TRP A 209 -7.46 -18.40 -13.57
N LYS A 210 -8.03 -19.17 -12.66
CA LYS A 210 -9.41 -19.66 -12.74
C LYS A 210 -10.17 -19.22 -11.48
N PRO A 211 -11.06 -18.23 -11.56
CA PRO A 211 -11.91 -17.82 -10.45
C PRO A 211 -12.75 -18.97 -9.91
N SER A 212 -12.96 -19.03 -8.59
CA SER A 212 -13.89 -19.97 -7.97
C SER A 212 -15.34 -19.52 -8.14
N ALA A 213 -16.25 -20.46 -8.28
CA ALA A 213 -17.68 -20.21 -8.27
C ALA A 213 -18.17 -19.59 -6.95
N ASP A 214 -17.47 -19.89 -5.85
CA ASP A 214 -17.79 -19.38 -4.50
C ASP A 214 -17.57 -17.87 -4.36
N THR A 215 -16.89 -17.23 -5.33
CA THR A 215 -16.70 -15.77 -5.32
C THR A 215 -17.90 -14.99 -5.88
N LYS A 216 -18.96 -15.64 -6.30
CA LYS A 216 -20.15 -14.97 -6.83
C LYS A 216 -20.72 -13.97 -5.80
N GLY A 217 -20.89 -12.73 -6.23
CA GLY A 217 -21.34 -11.63 -5.35
C GLY A 217 -20.24 -10.98 -4.50
N MET A 218 -19.02 -11.53 -4.43
CA MET A 218 -17.91 -10.94 -3.69
C MET A 218 -17.23 -9.84 -4.52
N SER A 219 -17.40 -8.60 -4.12
CA SER A 219 -16.88 -7.44 -4.85
C SER A 219 -15.83 -6.64 -4.08
N SER A 220 -15.53 -7.01 -2.84
CA SER A 220 -14.59 -6.29 -1.98
C SER A 220 -13.45 -7.18 -1.46
N THR A 221 -12.36 -6.55 -1.05
CA THR A 221 -11.28 -7.23 -0.35
C THR A 221 -11.76 -7.90 0.93
N ALA A 222 -12.70 -7.27 1.66
CA ALA A 222 -13.26 -7.81 2.90
C ALA A 222 -13.97 -9.14 2.68
N ASP A 223 -14.83 -9.22 1.65
CA ASP A 223 -15.55 -10.45 1.30
C ASP A 223 -14.58 -11.59 0.98
N ARG A 224 -13.48 -11.27 0.30
CA ARG A 224 -12.48 -12.25 -0.10
C ARG A 224 -11.60 -12.75 1.03
N VAL A 225 -11.23 -11.88 1.97
CA VAL A 225 -10.52 -12.28 3.18
C VAL A 225 -11.39 -13.24 4.00
N ALA A 226 -12.68 -12.94 4.14
CA ALA A 226 -13.63 -13.79 4.85
C ALA A 226 -13.87 -15.15 4.17
N ALA A 227 -13.77 -15.23 2.84
CA ALA A 227 -13.98 -16.45 2.05
C ALA A 227 -12.74 -17.34 1.91
N GLY A 228 -11.59 -16.92 2.45
CA GLY A 228 -10.31 -17.59 2.15
C GLY A 228 -9.89 -17.32 0.70
N PHE A 229 -8.87 -17.99 0.19
CA PHE A 229 -8.24 -17.70 -1.11
C PHE A 229 -8.98 -18.36 -2.30
N PRO A 230 -10.15 -17.86 -2.72
CA PRO A 230 -10.98 -18.57 -3.71
C PRO A 230 -10.38 -18.49 -5.11
N GLY A 231 -10.27 -19.64 -5.76
CA GLY A 231 -9.73 -19.78 -7.11
C GLY A 231 -8.48 -20.63 -7.18
N THR A 232 -8.06 -20.96 -8.40
CA THR A 232 -6.85 -21.75 -8.68
C THR A 232 -6.04 -21.07 -9.78
N GLY A 233 -4.71 -21.10 -9.67
CA GLY A 233 -3.88 -20.45 -10.67
C GLY A 233 -2.39 -20.63 -10.48
N SER A 234 -1.64 -19.83 -11.20
CA SER A 234 -0.18 -19.84 -11.20
C SER A 234 0.38 -18.82 -10.24
N PHE A 235 1.29 -19.28 -9.37
CA PHE A 235 1.98 -18.43 -8.39
C PHE A 235 3.46 -18.79 -8.35
N VAL A 236 4.32 -17.78 -8.14
CA VAL A 236 5.78 -17.98 -8.01
C VAL A 236 6.14 -18.49 -6.61
N GLY A 237 5.32 -18.23 -5.60
CA GLY A 237 5.57 -18.57 -4.20
C GLY A 237 6.30 -17.48 -3.40
N ASN A 238 6.65 -16.36 -4.03
CA ASN A 238 7.28 -15.19 -3.39
C ASN A 238 7.11 -13.93 -4.25
N PHE A 239 7.66 -12.78 -3.79
CA PHE A 239 7.60 -11.49 -4.49
C PHE A 239 8.97 -10.98 -4.97
N THR A 240 10.03 -11.81 -4.92
CA THR A 240 11.41 -11.37 -5.16
C THR A 240 12.12 -12.13 -6.27
N ASP A 241 11.73 -13.36 -6.58
CA ASP A 241 12.40 -14.22 -7.57
C ASP A 241 12.06 -13.82 -9.01
N GLN A 242 12.88 -12.93 -9.57
CA GLN A 242 12.73 -12.45 -10.94
C GLN A 242 12.94 -13.56 -11.97
N ASN A 243 13.80 -14.57 -11.68
CA ASN A 243 14.06 -15.66 -12.62
C ASN A 243 12.83 -16.57 -12.74
N ALA A 244 12.17 -16.87 -11.62
CA ALA A 244 10.91 -17.60 -11.66
C ALA A 244 9.82 -16.82 -12.40
N GLY A 245 9.74 -15.49 -12.21
CA GLY A 245 8.84 -14.62 -12.97
C GLY A 245 9.11 -14.63 -14.47
N GLN A 246 10.39 -14.59 -14.89
CA GLN A 246 10.77 -14.70 -16.29
C GLN A 246 10.37 -16.07 -16.86
N THR A 247 10.64 -17.14 -16.15
CA THR A 247 10.33 -18.53 -16.58
C THR A 247 8.82 -18.71 -16.77
N LEU A 248 8.01 -18.29 -15.77
CA LEU A 248 6.56 -18.42 -15.85
C LEU A 248 5.96 -17.57 -16.98
N THR A 249 6.50 -16.36 -17.20
CA THR A 249 6.06 -15.50 -18.30
C THR A 249 6.41 -16.13 -19.67
N ASN A 250 7.59 -16.71 -19.83
CA ASN A 250 7.96 -17.43 -21.04
C ASN A 250 7.04 -18.63 -21.30
N THR A 251 6.62 -19.33 -20.24
CA THR A 251 5.64 -20.41 -20.37
C THR A 251 4.30 -19.90 -20.93
N PHE A 252 3.80 -18.75 -20.44
CA PHE A 252 2.57 -18.17 -21.02
C PHE A 252 2.78 -17.69 -22.46
N PHE A 253 3.94 -17.13 -22.78
CA PHE A 253 4.24 -16.74 -24.16
C PHE A 253 4.28 -17.94 -25.11
N SER A 254 4.84 -19.08 -24.67
CA SER A 254 4.85 -20.32 -25.46
C SER A 254 3.44 -20.90 -25.64
N GLN A 255 2.52 -20.66 -24.71
CA GLN A 255 1.11 -21.01 -24.78
C GLN A 255 0.27 -20.01 -25.61
N GLY A 256 0.90 -19.04 -26.24
CA GLY A 256 0.28 -18.07 -27.12
C GLY A 256 -0.06 -16.73 -26.50
N ALA A 257 0.11 -16.53 -25.19
CA ALA A 257 -0.18 -15.22 -24.58
C ALA A 257 0.69 -14.13 -25.21
N ASP A 258 0.12 -12.96 -25.46
CA ASP A 258 0.85 -11.77 -25.90
C ASP A 258 0.80 -10.59 -24.91
N VAL A 259 -0.09 -10.64 -23.93
CA VAL A 259 -0.14 -9.73 -22.79
C VAL A 259 -0.13 -10.55 -21.50
N VAL A 260 0.79 -10.24 -20.58
CA VAL A 260 0.87 -10.88 -19.25
C VAL A 260 0.77 -9.83 -18.17
N PHE A 261 -0.06 -10.10 -17.15
CA PHE A 261 -0.24 -9.26 -15.96
C PHE A 261 0.30 -9.99 -14.71
N PRO A 262 1.57 -9.75 -14.32
CA PRO A 262 2.13 -10.27 -13.08
C PRO A 262 1.63 -9.47 -11.87
N VAL A 263 0.89 -10.09 -10.97
CA VAL A 263 0.49 -9.54 -9.67
C VAL A 263 1.51 -10.01 -8.63
N ALA A 264 2.75 -9.56 -8.78
CA ALA A 264 3.88 -10.22 -8.13
C ALA A 264 5.03 -9.27 -7.71
N GLY A 265 4.80 -7.96 -7.63
CA GLY A 265 5.83 -7.00 -7.19
C GLY A 265 7.12 -7.11 -8.00
N GLY A 266 8.26 -7.19 -7.32
CA GLY A 266 9.59 -7.26 -7.93
C GLY A 266 9.82 -8.46 -8.88
N VAL A 267 9.09 -9.54 -8.73
CA VAL A 267 9.07 -10.69 -9.67
C VAL A 267 8.69 -10.23 -11.08
N GLY A 268 7.85 -9.22 -11.22
CA GLY A 268 7.42 -8.63 -12.49
C GLY A 268 8.57 -8.09 -13.36
N ILE A 269 9.74 -7.76 -12.78
CA ILE A 269 10.95 -7.36 -13.52
C ILE A 269 11.44 -8.53 -14.42
N GLY A 270 11.29 -9.77 -13.93
CA GLY A 270 11.54 -10.96 -14.71
C GLY A 270 10.60 -11.07 -15.92
N SER A 271 9.32 -10.72 -15.77
CA SER A 271 8.37 -10.67 -16.89
C SER A 271 8.74 -9.61 -17.92
N LEU A 272 9.20 -8.43 -17.49
CA LEU A 272 9.71 -7.40 -18.40
C LEU A 272 10.93 -7.88 -19.16
N THR A 273 11.82 -8.64 -18.50
CA THR A 273 12.98 -9.27 -19.14
C THR A 273 12.57 -10.29 -20.20
N ALA A 274 11.52 -11.10 -19.93
CA ALA A 274 10.96 -12.02 -20.92
C ALA A 274 10.38 -11.27 -22.13
N ALA A 275 9.57 -10.23 -21.91
CA ALA A 275 8.97 -9.44 -22.98
C ALA A 275 10.02 -8.71 -23.83
N ALA A 276 11.13 -8.26 -23.22
CA ALA A 276 12.23 -7.61 -23.93
C ALA A 276 12.95 -8.53 -24.92
N LYS A 277 12.87 -9.85 -24.73
CA LYS A 277 13.47 -10.88 -25.58
C LYS A 277 12.50 -11.47 -26.61
N ALA A 278 11.22 -11.06 -26.59
CA ALA A 278 10.18 -11.65 -27.43
C ALA A 278 9.43 -10.56 -28.22
N THR A 279 9.23 -10.79 -29.54
CA THR A 279 8.54 -9.83 -30.41
C THR A 279 7.04 -9.80 -30.12
N GLY A 280 6.49 -8.58 -29.99
CA GLY A 280 5.05 -8.38 -29.87
C GLY A 280 4.47 -8.81 -28.53
N LYS A 281 5.31 -9.00 -27.51
CA LYS A 281 4.91 -9.38 -26.15
C LYS A 281 4.93 -8.17 -25.23
N MET A 282 3.91 -8.05 -24.38
CA MET A 282 3.68 -6.90 -23.51
C MET A 282 3.39 -7.35 -22.08
N ILE A 283 3.70 -6.46 -21.13
CA ILE A 283 3.45 -6.65 -19.71
C ILE A 283 2.55 -5.53 -19.21
N MET A 284 1.59 -5.86 -18.35
CA MET A 284 0.90 -4.89 -17.52
C MET A 284 1.60 -4.82 -16.17
N TRP A 285 1.85 -3.60 -15.66
CA TRP A 285 2.50 -3.42 -14.37
C TRP A 285 1.51 -3.34 -13.22
N VAL A 286 1.94 -3.70 -12.02
CA VAL A 286 1.11 -3.73 -10.81
C VAL A 286 1.52 -2.67 -9.78
N ASP A 287 0.58 -2.23 -8.96
CA ASP A 287 0.68 -1.33 -7.81
C ASP A 287 1.04 0.11 -8.11
N VAL A 288 1.92 0.38 -9.06
CA VAL A 288 2.40 1.72 -9.43
C VAL A 288 2.46 1.90 -10.94
N ASN A 289 2.68 3.13 -11.42
CA ASN A 289 2.93 3.34 -12.86
C ASN A 289 4.27 2.72 -13.27
N GLY A 290 4.22 1.61 -13.99
CA GLY A 290 5.41 0.87 -14.40
C GLY A 290 6.39 1.69 -15.24
N CYS A 291 5.91 2.58 -16.10
CA CYS A 291 6.81 3.47 -16.88
C CYS A 291 7.56 4.48 -16.02
N ALA A 292 7.05 4.80 -14.83
CA ALA A 292 7.74 5.71 -13.90
C ALA A 292 8.86 4.99 -13.13
N VAL A 293 8.65 3.72 -12.77
CA VAL A 293 9.60 2.96 -11.94
C VAL A 293 10.53 2.07 -12.78
N GLU A 294 10.10 1.65 -13.97
CA GLU A 294 10.84 0.79 -14.91
C GLU A 294 11.02 1.47 -16.27
N ALA A 295 11.53 2.70 -16.27
CA ALA A 295 11.64 3.54 -17.47
C ALA A 295 12.35 2.85 -18.65
N LYS A 296 13.41 2.04 -18.38
CA LYS A 296 14.15 1.26 -19.40
C LYS A 296 13.27 0.21 -20.10
N PHE A 297 12.25 -0.28 -19.43
CA PHE A 297 11.31 -1.27 -19.94
C PHE A 297 9.96 -0.68 -20.39
N CYS A 298 9.77 0.66 -20.31
CA CYS A 298 8.46 1.29 -20.60
C CYS A 298 7.91 0.92 -21.99
N LYS A 299 8.75 0.65 -22.97
CA LYS A 299 8.31 0.21 -24.30
C LYS A 299 7.59 -1.14 -24.29
N TYR A 300 7.80 -1.98 -23.27
CA TYR A 300 7.17 -3.28 -23.07
C TYR A 300 6.02 -3.23 -22.05
N ILE A 301 5.74 -2.06 -21.47
CA ILE A 301 4.66 -1.88 -20.51
C ILE A 301 3.47 -1.24 -21.21
N ASP A 302 2.38 -1.98 -21.36
CA ASP A 302 1.15 -1.51 -22.03
C ASP A 302 0.35 -0.57 -21.15
N ALA A 303 0.11 -1.00 -19.92
CA ALA A 303 -0.70 -0.33 -18.95
C ALA A 303 -0.23 -0.65 -17.54
N SER A 304 -0.76 0.06 -16.56
CA SER A 304 -0.50 -0.21 -15.14
C SER A 304 -1.82 -0.22 -14.37
N VAL A 305 -1.95 -1.19 -13.47
CA VAL A 305 -3.07 -1.37 -12.55
C VAL A 305 -2.55 -1.03 -11.17
N THR A 306 -2.95 0.12 -10.61
CA THR A 306 -2.24 0.72 -9.49
C THR A 306 -3.01 0.64 -8.18
N LYS A 307 -2.27 0.62 -7.09
CA LYS A 307 -2.79 0.63 -5.71
C LYS A 307 -2.30 1.91 -5.00
N GLY A 308 -3.20 2.68 -4.46
CA GLY A 308 -2.91 4.00 -3.90
C GLY A 308 -2.21 4.00 -2.53
N LEU A 309 -1.19 3.13 -2.35
CA LEU A 309 -0.46 2.99 -1.09
C LEU A 309 0.18 4.30 -0.63
N LYS A 310 0.81 5.01 -1.55
CA LYS A 310 1.45 6.31 -1.25
C LYS A 310 0.48 7.30 -0.62
N VAL A 311 -0.77 7.35 -1.12
CA VAL A 311 -1.81 8.28 -0.63
C VAL A 311 -2.35 7.81 0.71
N SER A 312 -2.70 6.53 0.85
CA SER A 312 -3.30 5.98 2.06
C SER A 312 -2.32 5.95 3.24
N VAL A 313 -1.07 5.53 3.03
CA VAL A 313 -0.01 5.56 4.05
C VAL A 313 0.29 7.00 4.48
N LYS A 314 0.42 7.94 3.52
CA LYS A 314 0.54 9.37 3.83
C LYS A 314 -0.63 9.83 4.70
N GLY A 315 -1.86 9.49 4.34
CA GLY A 315 -3.07 9.86 5.07
C GLY A 315 -3.10 9.32 6.49
N ALA A 316 -2.79 8.05 6.69
CA ALA A 316 -2.73 7.42 8.00
C ALA A 316 -1.67 8.08 8.91
N ILE A 317 -0.48 8.34 8.40
CA ILE A 317 0.60 9.01 9.14
C ILE A 317 0.20 10.45 9.52
N LEU A 318 -0.34 11.22 8.57
CA LEU A 318 -0.77 12.59 8.84
C LEU A 318 -1.94 12.65 9.82
N SER A 319 -2.86 11.68 9.81
CA SER A 319 -3.94 11.62 10.79
C SER A 319 -3.42 11.44 12.22
N ALA A 320 -2.38 10.62 12.40
CA ALA A 320 -1.72 10.47 13.68
C ALA A 320 -0.95 11.73 14.11
N PHE A 321 -0.26 12.38 13.17
CA PHE A 321 0.48 13.63 13.38
C PHE A 321 -0.42 14.79 13.79
N HIS A 322 -1.55 14.96 13.08
CA HIS A 322 -2.54 16.00 13.36
C HIS A 322 -3.52 15.66 14.50
N LYS A 323 -3.35 14.50 15.18
CA LYS A 323 -4.23 14.02 16.25
C LYS A 323 -5.69 13.78 15.81
N THR A 324 -5.90 13.49 14.54
CA THR A 324 -7.20 13.14 13.93
C THR A 324 -7.33 11.64 13.62
N PHE A 325 -6.43 10.84 14.19
CA PHE A 325 -6.39 9.39 14.01
C PHE A 325 -7.74 8.75 14.42
N ASN A 326 -8.34 8.00 13.51
CA ASN A 326 -9.61 7.33 13.74
C ASN A 326 -9.62 5.93 13.11
N ALA A 327 -9.46 4.91 13.94
CA ALA A 327 -9.45 3.50 13.51
C ALA A 327 -10.87 2.97 13.16
N THR A 328 -11.94 3.65 13.54
CA THR A 328 -13.31 3.22 13.20
C THR A 328 -13.69 3.55 11.74
N LYS A 329 -12.81 4.23 11.01
CA LYS A 329 -12.97 4.56 9.61
C LYS A 329 -11.83 3.91 8.81
N PRO A 330 -11.93 2.61 8.46
CA PRO A 330 -10.94 1.96 7.61
C PRO A 330 -10.89 2.66 6.24
N TYR A 331 -9.72 2.68 5.63
CA TYR A 331 -9.58 3.18 4.27
C TYR A 331 -9.82 2.03 3.28
N VAL A 332 -10.67 2.28 2.29
CA VAL A 332 -10.85 1.38 1.16
C VAL A 332 -10.51 2.14 -0.13
N GLY A 333 -9.41 1.78 -0.77
CA GLY A 333 -8.99 2.32 -2.06
C GLY A 333 -9.90 1.79 -3.19
N THR A 334 -10.43 2.68 -4.02
CA THR A 334 -11.36 2.36 -5.11
C THR A 334 -11.06 3.25 -6.32
N LEU A 335 -11.61 2.94 -7.49
CA LEU A 335 -11.61 3.86 -8.64
C LEU A 335 -12.25 5.22 -8.32
N LYS A 336 -13.23 5.24 -7.40
CA LYS A 336 -13.96 6.47 -7.06
C LYS A 336 -13.09 7.47 -6.31
N ASN A 337 -12.24 6.99 -5.38
CA ASN A 337 -11.37 7.84 -4.57
C ASN A 337 -9.91 7.84 -5.03
N LYS A 338 -9.62 7.26 -6.20
CA LYS A 338 -8.27 7.11 -6.78
C LYS A 338 -7.32 6.27 -5.91
N GLY A 339 -7.87 5.43 -5.07
CA GLY A 339 -7.11 4.43 -4.32
C GLY A 339 -6.83 3.16 -5.14
N ALA A 340 -7.46 3.04 -6.31
CA ALA A 340 -7.21 2.11 -7.39
C ALA A 340 -7.31 2.89 -8.70
N GLU A 341 -6.32 2.79 -9.61
CA GLU A 341 -6.32 3.52 -10.88
C GLU A 341 -5.75 2.66 -12.01
N PHE A 342 -6.39 2.72 -13.16
CA PHE A 342 -5.88 2.13 -14.41
C PHE A 342 -5.19 3.19 -15.25
N ILE A 343 -3.90 2.98 -15.57
CA ILE A 343 -3.06 3.92 -16.31
C ILE A 343 -2.69 3.32 -17.66
N LEU A 344 -3.07 3.98 -18.75
CA LEU A 344 -2.62 3.62 -20.08
C LEU A 344 -1.20 4.14 -20.32
N ASN A 345 -0.28 3.23 -20.59
CA ASN A 345 1.10 3.57 -20.94
C ASN A 345 1.33 3.61 -22.47
N LYS A 346 0.33 3.23 -23.24
CA LYS A 346 0.32 3.29 -24.72
C LYS A 346 -0.91 4.07 -25.23
N LYS A 347 -0.76 4.62 -26.43
CA LYS A 347 -1.89 5.20 -27.14
C LYS A 347 -2.84 4.09 -27.58
N VAL A 348 -4.13 4.33 -27.44
CA VAL A 348 -5.21 3.44 -27.89
C VAL A 348 -6.16 4.17 -28.83
N SER A 349 -7.00 3.41 -29.56
CA SER A 349 -8.06 4.00 -30.40
C SER A 349 -9.04 4.80 -29.53
N ALA A 350 -9.67 5.80 -30.15
CA ALA A 350 -10.70 6.61 -29.48
C ALA A 350 -11.89 5.72 -29.01
N SER A 351 -12.24 4.70 -29.77
CA SER A 351 -13.31 3.75 -29.43
C SER A 351 -12.96 2.92 -28.18
N LEU A 352 -11.73 2.38 -28.08
CA LEU A 352 -11.29 1.65 -26.89
C LEU A 352 -11.22 2.57 -25.66
N LYS A 353 -10.70 3.78 -25.83
CA LYS A 353 -10.67 4.76 -24.73
C LYS A 353 -12.07 5.09 -24.23
N ALA A 354 -13.03 5.29 -25.13
CA ALA A 354 -14.43 5.53 -24.77
C ALA A 354 -15.05 4.34 -24.03
N ALA A 355 -14.79 3.09 -24.48
CA ALA A 355 -15.25 1.89 -23.82
C ALA A 355 -14.69 1.75 -22.39
N LEU A 356 -13.39 1.96 -22.20
CA LEU A 356 -12.74 1.94 -20.88
C LEU A 356 -13.32 3.03 -19.95
N ASN A 357 -13.52 4.24 -20.45
CA ASN A 357 -14.12 5.33 -19.67
C ASN A 357 -15.58 4.99 -19.26
N LYS A 358 -16.38 4.39 -20.17
CA LYS A 358 -17.74 3.93 -19.87
C LYS A 358 -17.74 2.86 -18.80
N ALA A 359 -16.84 1.86 -18.92
CA ALA A 359 -16.69 0.82 -17.90
C ALA A 359 -16.28 1.40 -16.54
N ALA A 360 -15.29 2.29 -16.50
CA ALA A 360 -14.87 2.97 -15.28
C ALA A 360 -16.00 3.77 -14.63
N ALA A 361 -16.81 4.50 -15.41
CA ALA A 361 -17.98 5.22 -14.92
C ALA A 361 -19.02 4.26 -14.34
N GLY A 362 -19.29 3.14 -15.02
CA GLY A 362 -20.23 2.12 -14.57
C GLY A 362 -19.78 1.43 -13.28
N ILE A 363 -18.47 1.12 -13.13
CA ILE A 363 -17.91 0.56 -11.90
C ILE A 363 -18.07 1.55 -10.74
N LYS A 364 -17.71 2.83 -10.94
CA LYS A 364 -17.87 3.89 -9.93
C LYS A 364 -19.34 4.11 -9.50
N ALA A 365 -20.28 3.86 -10.40
CA ALA A 365 -21.72 3.96 -10.16
C ALA A 365 -22.32 2.65 -9.62
N GLY A 366 -21.57 1.54 -9.58
CA GLY A 366 -22.05 0.22 -9.17
C GLY A 366 -22.96 -0.47 -10.22
N THR A 367 -22.98 0.01 -11.46
CA THR A 367 -23.79 -0.57 -12.56
C THR A 367 -23.02 -1.58 -13.42
N VAL A 368 -21.71 -1.65 -13.26
CA VAL A 368 -20.82 -2.64 -13.88
C VAL A 368 -20.21 -3.49 -12.77
N SER A 369 -20.51 -4.78 -12.78
CA SER A 369 -19.87 -5.72 -11.86
C SER A 369 -18.43 -5.96 -12.20
N VAL A 370 -17.57 -6.09 -11.18
CA VAL A 370 -16.16 -6.46 -11.30
C VAL A 370 -15.89 -7.91 -10.91
N ASN A 371 -16.97 -8.67 -10.65
CA ASN A 371 -16.87 -10.07 -10.29
C ASN A 371 -16.86 -10.94 -11.57
N PRO A 372 -15.85 -11.82 -11.74
CA PRO A 372 -15.76 -12.65 -12.94
C PRO A 372 -16.91 -13.67 -13.10
N MET A 373 -17.62 -13.99 -12.01
CA MET A 373 -18.74 -14.93 -12.04
C MET A 373 -20.05 -14.32 -12.59
N ASP A 374 -20.09 -12.99 -12.76
CA ASP A 374 -21.21 -12.28 -13.37
C ASP A 374 -21.12 -12.21 -14.90
N TYR A 375 -20.05 -12.77 -15.47
CA TYR A 375 -19.82 -12.85 -16.91
C TYR A 375 -19.68 -14.31 -17.35
N PRO A 376 -20.14 -14.68 -18.56
CA PRO A 376 -19.92 -16.01 -19.12
C PRO A 376 -18.45 -16.38 -19.13
N ALA A 377 -18.13 -17.62 -18.71
CA ALA A 377 -16.78 -18.14 -18.91
C ALA A 377 -16.50 -18.17 -20.42
N SER A 378 -15.28 -17.87 -20.84
CA SER A 378 -14.84 -18.10 -22.19
C SER A 378 -15.03 -19.61 -22.48
N THR A 379 -15.91 -19.96 -23.35
CA THR A 379 -15.98 -21.35 -23.90
C THR A 379 -14.65 -21.60 -24.60
N ASN A 380 -13.99 -22.69 -24.20
CA ASN A 380 -12.75 -23.18 -24.84
C ASN A 380 -12.97 -23.47 -26.34
#